data_d0b035024d4f74cb99bf32b7ac58229c
#
_entry.id   d0b035024d4f74cb99bf32b7ac58229c
#
_cell.length_a   1.000
_cell.length_b   1.000
_cell.length_c   1.000
_cell.angle_alpha   90.00
_cell.angle_beta   90.00
_cell.angle_gamma   90.00
#
_symmetry.space_group_name_H-M   'P 1'
#
loop_
_entity.id
_entity.type
_entity.pdbx_description
1 polymer ?
#
loop_
_entity_poly.entity_id
_entity_poly.type
_entity_poly.pdbx_seq_one_letter_code
_entity_poly.pdbx_strand_id
1 'polypeptide(L)'
;MDITDKNQVDSYFSDYQPDFCINASAYTAVDLAEQEKEKAFAVNAEGVGYLAEACAELNIDLIHVSTDYVFDGETDLPYTEDDFTNPLGVYGASKLEGENLALEKNPKTIIIRTSWLYSEFNKNFVKTMLNLFSTKDELNVVADQFGQPTNANDLAKVIMKIIRTEEKEYGIFHFSNYPETTWFDFAQKIAELSKSKIKINPITTDQYPTPAKRPMRSTMCLDKIENSYNIEPRYWENSLEECMETLLEK
;
A
#
# COMPACT_ATOMS: atom_id res chain seq x y z
N MET A 1 -8.15 -17.10 10.63
CA MET A 1 -8.63 -17.50 9.28
C MET A 1 -7.48 -17.30 8.31
N ASP A 2 -7.17 -18.32 7.52
CA ASP A 2 -6.23 -18.25 6.40
C ASP A 2 -7.05 -17.94 5.14
N ILE A 3 -6.78 -16.80 4.49
CA ILE A 3 -7.55 -16.40 3.29
C ILE A 3 -7.24 -17.26 2.06
N THR A 4 -6.15 -18.04 2.07
CA THR A 4 -5.81 -18.95 0.97
C THR A 4 -6.57 -20.30 1.06
N ASP A 5 -7.26 -20.55 2.15
CA ASP A 5 -8.13 -21.71 2.35
C ASP A 5 -9.60 -21.29 2.21
N LYS A 6 -10.19 -21.59 1.04
CA LYS A 6 -11.59 -21.23 0.75
C LYS A 6 -12.57 -21.78 1.81
N ASN A 7 -12.37 -23.00 2.32
CA ASN A 7 -13.28 -23.58 3.30
C ASN A 7 -13.26 -22.81 4.63
N GLN A 8 -12.07 -22.31 5.04
CA GLN A 8 -11.97 -21.46 6.23
C GLN A 8 -12.66 -20.11 6.01
N VAL A 9 -12.54 -19.52 4.82
CA VAL A 9 -13.22 -18.27 4.48
C VAL A 9 -14.73 -18.47 4.53
N ASP A 10 -15.25 -19.46 3.82
CA ASP A 10 -16.69 -19.76 3.76
C ASP A 10 -17.28 -20.03 5.16
N SER A 11 -16.60 -20.87 5.97
CA SER A 11 -17.03 -21.15 7.34
C SER A 11 -17.04 -19.89 8.21
N TYR A 12 -15.99 -19.05 8.13
CA TYR A 12 -15.91 -17.83 8.93
C TYR A 12 -17.03 -16.85 8.59
N PHE A 13 -17.31 -16.63 7.29
CA PHE A 13 -18.37 -15.71 6.86
C PHE A 13 -19.76 -16.26 7.20
N SER A 14 -19.97 -17.57 7.09
CA SER A 14 -21.22 -18.22 7.51
C SER A 14 -21.47 -18.07 9.01
N ASP A 15 -20.45 -18.27 9.84
CA ASP A 15 -20.58 -18.27 11.30
C ASP A 15 -20.73 -16.86 11.88
N TYR A 16 -19.99 -15.88 11.36
CA TYR A 16 -19.93 -14.52 11.93
C TYR A 16 -20.83 -13.51 11.22
N GLN A 17 -21.20 -13.74 9.96
CA GLN A 17 -22.04 -12.86 9.13
C GLN A 17 -21.67 -11.36 9.30
N PRO A 18 -20.46 -10.94 8.94
CA PRO A 18 -20.00 -9.57 9.13
C PRO A 18 -20.82 -8.60 8.27
N ASP A 19 -20.91 -7.34 8.69
CA ASP A 19 -21.58 -6.27 7.93
C ASP A 19 -20.73 -5.77 6.74
N PHE A 20 -19.41 -5.94 6.82
CA PHE A 20 -18.44 -5.61 5.77
C PHE A 20 -17.12 -6.37 5.99
N CYS A 21 -16.31 -6.45 4.94
CA CYS A 21 -14.99 -7.05 4.99
C CYS A 21 -13.91 -6.01 4.65
N ILE A 22 -12.86 -5.90 5.50
CA ILE A 22 -11.65 -5.14 5.17
C ILE A 22 -10.52 -6.15 4.95
N ASN A 23 -10.06 -6.26 3.72
CA ASN A 23 -8.89 -7.07 3.41
C ASN A 23 -7.61 -6.22 3.39
N ALA A 24 -6.86 -6.26 4.50
CA ALA A 24 -5.52 -5.70 4.63
C ALA A 24 -4.43 -6.79 4.61
N SER A 25 -4.78 -8.03 4.34
CA SER A 25 -3.81 -9.13 4.22
C SER A 25 -3.14 -9.10 2.85
N ALA A 26 -1.83 -9.32 2.81
CA ALA A 26 -1.07 -9.42 1.58
C ALA A 26 0.28 -10.14 1.79
N TYR A 27 0.76 -10.76 0.73
CA TYR A 27 2.15 -11.15 0.59
C TYR A 27 2.94 -9.90 0.13
N THR A 28 3.70 -9.28 1.03
CA THR A 28 4.35 -7.97 0.80
C THR A 28 5.85 -8.04 0.62
N ALA A 29 6.46 -9.22 0.62
CA ALA A 29 7.89 -9.40 0.40
C ALA A 29 8.22 -9.27 -1.11
N VAL A 30 8.26 -8.04 -1.62
CA VAL A 30 8.35 -7.68 -3.05
C VAL A 30 9.46 -8.45 -3.77
N ASP A 31 10.69 -8.43 -3.22
CA ASP A 31 11.84 -9.09 -3.84
C ASP A 31 11.75 -10.63 -3.75
N LEU A 32 11.18 -11.16 -2.69
CA LEU A 32 11.01 -12.60 -2.51
C LEU A 32 9.85 -13.15 -3.36
N ALA A 33 8.88 -12.33 -3.71
CA ALA A 33 7.77 -12.69 -4.60
C ALA A 33 8.27 -13.21 -5.96
N GLU A 34 9.39 -12.69 -6.45
CA GLU A 34 10.00 -13.18 -7.71
C GLU A 34 10.37 -14.68 -7.66
N GLN A 35 10.65 -15.19 -6.46
CA GLN A 35 11.00 -16.61 -6.22
C GLN A 35 9.80 -17.41 -5.69
N GLU A 36 8.89 -16.79 -4.94
CA GLU A 36 7.72 -17.42 -4.32
C GLU A 36 6.41 -17.04 -5.03
N LYS A 37 6.43 -17.08 -6.37
CA LYS A 37 5.30 -16.63 -7.22
C LYS A 37 3.96 -17.26 -6.83
N GLU A 38 3.93 -18.58 -6.66
CA GLU A 38 2.70 -19.32 -6.31
C GLU A 38 2.11 -18.81 -5.00
N LYS A 39 2.95 -18.59 -4.00
CA LYS A 39 2.53 -18.07 -2.70
C LYS A 39 2.04 -16.61 -2.78
N ALA A 40 2.70 -15.78 -3.58
CA ALA A 40 2.27 -14.43 -3.82
C ALA A 40 0.87 -14.38 -4.46
N PHE A 41 0.63 -15.19 -5.49
CA PHE A 41 -0.68 -15.28 -6.14
C PHE A 41 -1.74 -15.93 -5.24
N ALA A 42 -1.41 -16.97 -4.49
CA ALA A 42 -2.36 -17.59 -3.55
C ALA A 42 -2.90 -16.57 -2.54
N VAL A 43 -2.03 -15.71 -1.96
CA VAL A 43 -2.44 -14.70 -0.98
C VAL A 43 -3.05 -13.47 -1.65
N ASN A 44 -2.36 -12.90 -2.66
CA ASN A 44 -2.71 -11.60 -3.22
C ASN A 44 -3.81 -11.66 -4.28
N ALA A 45 -4.10 -12.83 -4.85
CA ALA A 45 -5.13 -13.02 -5.88
C ALA A 45 -6.21 -14.01 -5.45
N GLU A 46 -5.88 -15.31 -5.31
CA GLU A 46 -6.88 -16.35 -5.04
C GLU A 46 -7.62 -16.09 -3.72
N GLY A 47 -6.88 -15.79 -2.63
CA GLY A 47 -7.45 -15.47 -1.33
C GLY A 47 -8.35 -14.23 -1.36
N VAL A 48 -8.00 -13.22 -2.16
CA VAL A 48 -8.85 -12.04 -2.38
C VAL A 48 -10.13 -12.43 -3.11
N GLY A 49 -10.02 -13.30 -4.13
CA GLY A 49 -11.17 -13.84 -4.84
C GLY A 49 -12.13 -14.61 -3.94
N TYR A 50 -11.63 -15.39 -2.97
CA TYR A 50 -12.48 -16.11 -2.00
C TYR A 50 -13.19 -15.14 -1.06
N LEU A 51 -12.52 -14.12 -0.58
CA LEU A 51 -13.15 -13.07 0.23
C LEU A 51 -14.24 -12.33 -0.54
N ALA A 52 -13.99 -11.98 -1.80
CA ALA A 52 -14.95 -11.29 -2.65
C ALA A 52 -16.21 -12.15 -2.90
N GLU A 53 -16.04 -13.44 -3.17
CA GLU A 53 -17.12 -14.40 -3.35
C GLU A 53 -17.98 -14.51 -2.07
N ALA A 54 -17.36 -14.69 -0.91
CA ALA A 54 -18.06 -14.74 0.37
C ALA A 54 -18.80 -13.43 0.70
N CYS A 55 -18.21 -12.27 0.38
CA CYS A 55 -18.86 -10.97 0.53
C CYS A 55 -20.07 -10.84 -0.40
N ALA A 56 -19.97 -11.29 -1.64
CA ALA A 56 -21.08 -11.26 -2.60
C ALA A 56 -22.25 -12.15 -2.14
N GLU A 57 -21.98 -13.33 -1.62
CA GLU A 57 -23.02 -14.23 -1.08
C GLU A 57 -23.81 -13.61 0.07
N LEU A 58 -23.15 -12.83 0.93
CA LEU A 58 -23.78 -12.09 2.03
C LEU A 58 -24.27 -10.70 1.63
N ASN A 59 -24.04 -10.27 0.38
CA ASN A 59 -24.38 -8.93 -0.12
C ASN A 59 -23.74 -7.77 0.69
N ILE A 60 -22.52 -7.95 1.16
CA ILE A 60 -21.76 -6.98 1.97
C ILE A 60 -20.62 -6.34 1.17
N ASP A 61 -20.12 -5.19 1.67
CA ASP A 61 -19.03 -4.47 1.06
C ASP A 61 -17.68 -5.16 1.31
N LEU A 62 -16.84 -5.21 0.27
CA LEU A 62 -15.43 -5.56 0.38
C LEU A 62 -14.57 -4.31 0.18
N ILE A 63 -13.73 -3.98 1.15
CA ILE A 63 -12.68 -2.96 1.01
C ILE A 63 -11.35 -3.69 0.92
N HIS A 64 -10.66 -3.59 -0.23
CA HIS A 64 -9.39 -4.25 -0.47
C HIS A 64 -8.25 -3.25 -0.61
N VAL A 65 -7.19 -3.39 0.21
CA VAL A 65 -5.98 -2.58 0.10
C VAL A 65 -5.07 -3.17 -0.97
N SER A 66 -4.80 -2.37 -2.01
CA SER A 66 -3.90 -2.70 -3.12
C SER A 66 -2.64 -1.82 -3.14
N THR A 67 -1.96 -1.72 -4.27
CA THR A 67 -0.63 -1.11 -4.38
C THR A 67 -0.47 -0.28 -5.65
N ASP A 68 0.39 0.72 -5.57
CA ASP A 68 0.95 1.46 -6.71
C ASP A 68 1.81 0.61 -7.66
N TYR A 69 2.31 -0.56 -7.23
CA TYR A 69 3.11 -1.47 -8.07
C TYR A 69 2.32 -2.15 -9.19
N VAL A 70 1.04 -1.85 -9.34
CA VAL A 70 0.26 -2.22 -10.52
C VAL A 70 0.65 -1.40 -11.75
N PHE A 71 1.39 -0.29 -11.57
CA PHE A 71 1.86 0.58 -12.64
C PHE A 71 3.34 0.33 -13.00
N ASP A 72 3.74 0.69 -14.22
CA ASP A 72 5.11 0.54 -14.71
C ASP A 72 6.06 1.70 -14.33
N GLY A 73 5.52 2.85 -14.00
CA GLY A 73 6.31 4.02 -13.64
C GLY A 73 6.87 4.81 -14.83
N GLU A 74 6.32 4.64 -16.02
CA GLU A 74 6.80 5.29 -17.26
C GLU A 74 6.08 6.61 -17.61
N THR A 75 5.37 7.21 -16.65
CA THR A 75 4.66 8.49 -16.83
C THR A 75 5.34 9.64 -16.09
N ASP A 76 5.22 10.86 -16.66
CA ASP A 76 5.62 12.10 -15.98
C ASP A 76 4.50 12.73 -15.15
N LEU A 77 3.28 12.21 -15.23
CA LEU A 77 2.10 12.67 -14.50
C LEU A 77 1.68 11.67 -13.43
N PRO A 78 0.99 12.12 -12.38
CA PRO A 78 0.37 11.19 -11.41
C PRO A 78 -0.61 10.24 -12.10
N TYR A 79 -0.53 8.94 -11.79
CA TYR A 79 -1.47 7.93 -12.30
C TYR A 79 -2.88 8.18 -11.77
N THR A 80 -3.85 8.12 -12.65
CA THR A 80 -5.27 8.05 -12.33
C THR A 80 -5.73 6.59 -12.21
N GLU A 81 -6.92 6.38 -11.66
CA GLU A 81 -7.51 5.04 -11.53
C GLU A 81 -7.85 4.39 -12.88
N ASP A 82 -8.01 5.21 -13.92
CA ASP A 82 -8.32 4.79 -15.29
C ASP A 82 -7.08 4.53 -16.16
N ASP A 83 -5.88 4.82 -15.64
CA ASP A 83 -4.65 4.59 -16.38
C ASP A 83 -4.35 3.08 -16.50
N PHE A 84 -3.71 2.74 -17.63
CA PHE A 84 -3.34 1.36 -17.93
C PHE A 84 -2.35 0.81 -16.89
N THR A 85 -2.68 -0.35 -16.34
CA THR A 85 -1.83 -1.07 -15.41
C THR A 85 -0.85 -1.98 -16.15
N ASN A 86 0.43 -1.96 -15.78
CA ASN A 86 1.51 -2.75 -16.37
C ASN A 86 2.57 -3.10 -15.32
N PRO A 87 2.26 -4.02 -14.38
CA PRO A 87 3.16 -4.33 -13.27
C PRO A 87 4.49 -4.91 -13.73
N LEU A 88 5.60 -4.42 -13.17
CA LEU A 88 6.96 -4.79 -13.55
C LEU A 88 7.47 -6.09 -12.92
N GLY A 89 6.77 -6.62 -11.92
CA GLY A 89 7.19 -7.80 -11.14
C GLY A 89 6.03 -8.60 -10.60
N VAL A 90 6.35 -9.73 -9.99
CA VAL A 90 5.37 -10.72 -9.49
C VAL A 90 4.46 -10.12 -8.40
N TYR A 91 5.00 -9.29 -7.50
CA TYR A 91 4.19 -8.66 -6.46
C TYR A 91 3.07 -7.80 -7.07
N GLY A 92 3.42 -6.86 -7.95
CA GLY A 92 2.43 -6.01 -8.63
C GLY A 92 1.42 -6.83 -9.44
N ALA A 93 1.90 -7.82 -10.20
CA ALA A 93 1.03 -8.70 -11.00
C ALA A 93 0.04 -9.50 -10.13
N SER A 94 0.49 -10.05 -8.99
CA SER A 94 -0.38 -10.79 -8.07
C SER A 94 -1.42 -9.89 -7.41
N LYS A 95 -1.07 -8.65 -7.07
CA LYS A 95 -2.00 -7.66 -6.51
C LYS A 95 -3.05 -7.24 -7.53
N LEU A 96 -2.61 -6.96 -8.77
CA LEU A 96 -3.53 -6.61 -9.87
C LEU A 96 -4.53 -7.73 -10.16
N GLU A 97 -4.09 -8.99 -10.16
CA GLU A 97 -4.98 -10.12 -10.34
C GLU A 97 -6.01 -10.22 -9.19
N GLY A 98 -5.60 -9.88 -7.95
CA GLY A 98 -6.52 -9.77 -6.82
C GLY A 98 -7.56 -8.66 -7.00
N GLU A 99 -7.18 -7.51 -7.55
CA GLU A 99 -8.12 -6.44 -7.90
C GLU A 99 -9.17 -6.94 -8.90
N ASN A 100 -8.72 -7.60 -9.98
CA ASN A 100 -9.59 -8.14 -11.03
C ASN A 100 -10.60 -9.15 -10.46
N LEU A 101 -10.13 -10.11 -9.67
CA LEU A 101 -11.00 -11.12 -9.03
C LEU A 101 -11.98 -10.49 -8.05
N ALA A 102 -11.56 -9.47 -7.29
CA ALA A 102 -12.44 -8.80 -6.35
C ALA A 102 -13.58 -8.05 -7.06
N LEU A 103 -13.28 -7.32 -8.14
CA LEU A 103 -14.28 -6.58 -8.91
C LEU A 103 -15.21 -7.51 -9.71
N GLU A 104 -14.66 -8.62 -10.23
CA GLU A 104 -15.45 -9.60 -10.99
C GLU A 104 -16.48 -10.30 -10.09
N LYS A 105 -16.06 -10.70 -8.87
CA LYS A 105 -16.87 -11.54 -7.98
C LYS A 105 -17.82 -10.75 -7.07
N ASN A 106 -17.48 -9.53 -6.69
CA ASN A 106 -18.33 -8.71 -5.83
C ASN A 106 -18.50 -7.29 -6.38
N PRO A 107 -19.69 -6.91 -6.88
CA PRO A 107 -19.95 -5.54 -7.37
C PRO A 107 -19.88 -4.48 -6.27
N LYS A 108 -19.92 -4.88 -4.98
CA LYS A 108 -19.76 -4.00 -3.82
C LYS A 108 -18.31 -3.95 -3.32
N THR A 109 -17.36 -3.89 -4.26
CA THR A 109 -15.94 -3.84 -3.95
C THR A 109 -15.41 -2.41 -4.07
N ILE A 110 -14.65 -1.98 -3.06
CA ILE A 110 -13.85 -0.76 -3.05
C ILE A 110 -12.38 -1.18 -2.94
N ILE A 111 -11.59 -0.88 -3.96
CA ILE A 111 -10.16 -1.11 -3.97
C ILE A 111 -9.46 0.20 -3.65
N ILE A 112 -8.55 0.19 -2.67
CA ILE A 112 -7.72 1.35 -2.35
C ILE A 112 -6.28 1.00 -2.70
N ARG A 113 -5.77 1.52 -3.82
CA ARG A 113 -4.35 1.47 -4.14
C ARG A 113 -3.61 2.47 -3.26
N THR A 114 -2.57 2.03 -2.59
CA THR A 114 -1.72 2.86 -1.72
C THR A 114 -0.25 2.61 -2.00
N SER A 115 0.62 3.48 -1.51
CA SER A 115 2.07 3.41 -1.76
C SER A 115 2.87 3.62 -0.48
N TRP A 116 4.08 3.03 -0.40
CA TRP A 116 5.09 3.27 0.62
C TRP A 116 4.56 3.29 2.06
N LEU A 117 3.73 2.30 2.39
CA LEU A 117 3.01 2.21 3.67
C LEU A 117 3.98 2.06 4.84
N TYR A 118 3.84 2.91 5.86
CA TYR A 118 4.61 2.87 7.08
C TYR A 118 3.74 3.11 8.32
N SER A 119 4.24 2.69 9.48
CA SER A 119 3.62 2.94 10.78
C SER A 119 4.61 2.66 11.91
N GLU A 120 4.18 2.89 13.14
CA GLU A 120 4.87 2.48 14.36
C GLU A 120 4.89 0.95 14.56
N PHE A 121 4.05 0.21 13.84
CA PHE A 121 3.95 -1.25 13.92
C PHE A 121 4.81 -1.94 12.87
N ASN A 122 5.12 -3.21 13.08
CA ASN A 122 5.81 -4.10 12.16
C ASN A 122 7.10 -3.52 11.52
N LYS A 123 7.64 -4.20 10.53
CA LYS A 123 8.81 -3.76 9.77
C LYS A 123 8.37 -2.89 8.60
N ASN A 124 8.98 -1.72 8.46
CA ASN A 124 8.76 -0.79 7.34
C ASN A 124 10.00 0.08 7.11
N PHE A 125 9.95 0.97 6.11
CA PHE A 125 11.10 1.81 5.75
C PHE A 125 11.54 2.74 6.89
N VAL A 126 10.61 3.41 7.59
CA VAL A 126 10.93 4.33 8.70
C VAL A 126 11.70 3.61 9.80
N LYS A 127 11.21 2.46 10.26
CA LYS A 127 11.87 1.66 11.31
C LYS A 127 13.21 1.08 10.83
N THR A 128 13.30 0.75 9.54
CA THR A 128 14.56 0.29 8.94
C THR A 128 15.59 1.43 8.94
N MET A 129 15.21 2.65 8.56
CA MET A 129 16.10 3.80 8.61
C MET A 129 16.55 4.09 10.05
N LEU A 130 15.65 4.14 11.02
CA LEU A 130 16.01 4.36 12.43
C LEU A 130 17.01 3.33 12.95
N ASN A 131 16.83 2.05 12.60
CA ASN A 131 17.79 1.01 12.97
C ASN A 131 19.16 1.20 12.29
N LEU A 132 19.17 1.56 11.00
CA LEU A 132 20.41 1.82 10.28
C LEU A 132 21.12 3.07 10.79
N PHE A 133 20.40 4.12 11.17
CA PHE A 133 20.96 5.34 11.76
C PHE A 133 21.67 5.11 13.09
N SER A 134 21.25 4.10 13.84
CA SER A 134 21.92 3.72 15.10
C SER A 134 23.14 2.83 14.92
N THR A 135 23.36 2.27 13.73
CA THR A 135 24.40 1.24 13.49
C THR A 135 25.40 1.60 12.39
N LYS A 136 25.16 2.67 11.64
CA LYS A 136 25.98 3.09 10.50
C LYS A 136 26.34 4.58 10.61
N ASP A 137 27.49 4.95 10.07
CA ASP A 137 27.94 6.34 9.95
C ASP A 137 27.43 7.00 8.67
N GLU A 138 27.21 6.20 7.62
CA GLU A 138 26.65 6.67 6.35
C GLU A 138 25.74 5.61 5.68
N LEU A 139 24.80 6.08 4.87
CA LEU A 139 23.89 5.29 4.06
C LEU A 139 23.81 5.82 2.63
N ASN A 140 23.58 4.91 1.70
CA ASN A 140 23.20 5.25 0.33
C ASN A 140 21.70 4.97 0.15
N VAL A 141 20.95 5.95 -0.35
CA VAL A 141 19.50 5.84 -0.56
C VAL A 141 19.15 6.30 -1.96
N VAL A 142 18.27 5.56 -2.63
CA VAL A 142 17.82 5.85 -4.00
C VAL A 142 17.11 7.20 -4.05
N ALA A 143 17.50 8.07 -5.00
CA ALA A 143 17.01 9.43 -5.15
C ALA A 143 16.29 9.70 -6.49
N ASP A 144 16.18 8.68 -7.34
CA ASP A 144 15.55 8.75 -8.66
C ASP A 144 14.27 7.90 -8.78
N GLN A 145 13.75 7.40 -7.66
CA GLN A 145 12.41 6.80 -7.58
C GLN A 145 11.48 7.75 -6.84
N PHE A 146 10.35 8.06 -7.49
CA PHE A 146 9.35 9.01 -7.01
C PHE A 146 8.08 8.29 -6.60
N GLY A 147 7.49 8.70 -5.48
CA GLY A 147 6.25 8.13 -4.95
C GLY A 147 5.72 8.93 -3.76
N GLN A 148 4.76 8.37 -3.05
CA GLN A 148 4.08 9.04 -1.95
C GLN A 148 4.09 8.14 -0.72
N PRO A 149 4.75 8.53 0.39
CA PRO A 149 4.66 7.79 1.65
C PRO A 149 3.22 7.83 2.19
N THR A 150 2.75 6.73 2.75
CA THR A 150 1.43 6.64 3.37
C THR A 150 1.53 6.18 4.82
N ASN A 151 1.05 6.98 5.76
CA ASN A 151 0.90 6.55 7.13
C ASN A 151 -0.31 5.60 7.25
N ALA A 152 -0.10 4.41 7.79
CA ALA A 152 -1.15 3.40 7.92
C ALA A 152 -2.32 3.86 8.81
N ASN A 153 -2.08 4.76 9.78
CA ASN A 153 -3.16 5.34 10.58
C ASN A 153 -4.04 6.27 9.75
N ASP A 154 -3.48 7.01 8.79
CA ASP A 154 -4.27 7.85 7.89
C ASP A 154 -5.08 6.99 6.90
N LEU A 155 -4.49 5.93 6.34
CA LEU A 155 -5.23 4.95 5.53
C LEU A 155 -6.37 4.31 6.33
N ALA A 156 -6.14 3.93 7.58
CA ALA A 156 -7.19 3.36 8.44
C ALA A 156 -8.33 4.36 8.70
N LYS A 157 -8.03 5.65 8.91
CA LYS A 157 -9.05 6.71 9.05
C LYS A 157 -9.88 6.85 7.78
N VAL A 158 -9.25 6.77 6.60
CA VAL A 158 -9.92 6.81 5.29
C VAL A 158 -10.85 5.62 5.14
N ILE A 159 -10.39 4.40 5.40
CA ILE A 159 -11.22 3.18 5.35
C ILE A 159 -12.43 3.34 6.28
N MET A 160 -12.24 3.81 7.51
CA MET A 160 -13.32 4.03 8.46
C MET A 160 -14.31 5.11 8.01
N LYS A 161 -13.85 6.15 7.28
CA LYS A 161 -14.72 7.17 6.69
C LYS A 161 -15.57 6.58 5.58
N ILE A 162 -14.97 5.79 4.68
CA ILE A 162 -15.68 5.08 3.60
C ILE A 162 -16.78 4.15 4.19
N ILE A 163 -16.45 3.37 5.21
CA ILE A 163 -17.41 2.46 5.86
C ILE A 163 -18.63 3.21 6.39
N ARG A 164 -18.43 4.41 6.96
CA ARG A 164 -19.49 5.24 7.55
C ARG A 164 -20.30 6.03 6.54
N THR A 165 -19.87 6.08 5.29
CA THR A 165 -20.59 6.76 4.21
C THR A 165 -21.81 5.90 3.83
N GLU A 166 -23.00 6.50 3.79
CA GLU A 166 -24.26 5.80 3.46
C GLU A 166 -24.31 5.42 1.98
N GLU A 167 -24.07 6.40 1.10
CA GLU A 167 -24.02 6.19 -0.35
C GLU A 167 -22.57 6.00 -0.80
N LYS A 168 -22.15 4.75 -1.02
CA LYS A 168 -20.80 4.40 -1.43
C LYS A 168 -20.67 4.32 -2.93
N GLU A 169 -19.57 4.84 -3.43
CA GLU A 169 -19.10 4.59 -4.78
C GLU A 169 -18.16 3.37 -4.77
N TYR A 170 -18.45 2.36 -5.60
CA TYR A 170 -17.64 1.17 -5.72
C TYR A 170 -16.62 1.31 -6.86
N GLY A 171 -15.57 0.50 -6.83
CA GLY A 171 -14.51 0.49 -7.81
C GLY A 171 -13.15 0.79 -7.23
N ILE A 172 -12.24 1.30 -8.06
CA ILE A 172 -10.85 1.57 -7.71
C ILE A 172 -10.70 3.03 -7.28
N PHE A 173 -9.93 3.24 -6.21
CA PHE A 173 -9.54 4.54 -5.67
C PHE A 173 -8.06 4.54 -5.32
N HIS A 174 -7.44 5.71 -5.40
CA HIS A 174 -6.08 5.94 -4.95
C HIS A 174 -6.08 6.69 -3.62
N PHE A 175 -5.23 6.25 -2.68
CA PHE A 175 -4.99 7.02 -1.45
C PHE A 175 -3.53 6.91 -1.00
N SER A 176 -2.93 8.08 -0.75
CA SER A 176 -1.64 8.26 -0.09
C SER A 176 -1.61 9.57 0.67
N ASN A 177 -0.59 9.80 1.48
CA ASN A 177 -0.27 11.17 1.87
C ASN A 177 0.44 11.88 0.71
N TYR A 178 0.53 13.23 0.73
CA TYR A 178 1.12 14.03 -0.35
C TYR A 178 2.08 15.09 0.21
N PRO A 179 2.87 15.78 -0.64
CA PRO A 179 3.08 15.56 -2.05
C PRO A 179 3.95 14.34 -2.37
N GLU A 180 4.30 14.19 -3.65
CA GLU A 180 5.35 13.30 -4.13
C GLU A 180 6.70 13.61 -3.49
N THR A 181 7.49 12.54 -3.24
CA THR A 181 8.86 12.64 -2.74
C THR A 181 9.74 11.51 -3.28
N THR A 182 11.03 11.48 -2.92
CA THR A 182 11.93 10.36 -3.19
C THR A 182 12.22 9.56 -1.92
N TRP A 183 12.73 8.32 -2.07
CA TRP A 183 13.22 7.56 -0.90
C TRP A 183 14.33 8.29 -0.17
N PHE A 184 15.17 9.03 -0.90
CA PHE A 184 16.25 9.82 -0.33
C PHE A 184 15.73 10.97 0.53
N ASP A 185 14.80 11.78 0.02
CA ASP A 185 14.22 12.90 0.76
C ASP A 185 13.42 12.41 1.97
N PHE A 186 12.69 11.29 1.81
CA PHE A 186 11.97 10.65 2.91
C PHE A 186 12.95 10.18 4.01
N ALA A 187 14.09 9.55 3.63
CA ALA A 187 15.13 9.17 4.59
C ALA A 187 15.78 10.38 5.27
N GLN A 188 16.00 11.48 4.55
CA GLN A 188 16.52 12.72 5.13
C GLN A 188 15.58 13.29 6.19
N LYS A 189 14.27 13.31 5.92
CA LYS A 189 13.28 13.80 6.89
C LYS A 189 13.21 12.90 8.14
N ILE A 190 13.33 11.59 7.99
CA ILE A 190 13.42 10.65 9.13
C ILE A 190 14.68 10.95 9.96
N ALA A 191 15.82 11.23 9.31
CA ALA A 191 17.05 11.57 10.02
C ALA A 191 16.94 12.92 10.76
N GLU A 192 16.33 13.92 10.15
CA GLU A 192 16.03 15.22 10.78
C GLU A 192 15.19 15.02 12.06
N LEU A 193 14.06 14.34 11.95
CA LEU A 193 13.13 14.12 13.06
C LEU A 193 13.74 13.28 14.19
N SER A 194 14.58 12.30 13.86
CA SER A 194 15.31 11.50 14.85
C SER A 194 16.58 12.20 15.41
N LYS A 195 16.88 13.40 14.92
CA LYS A 195 18.12 14.14 15.26
C LYS A 195 19.40 13.35 14.97
N SER A 196 19.32 12.43 14.02
CA SER A 196 20.47 11.63 13.59
C SER A 196 21.45 12.49 12.80
N LYS A 197 22.77 12.26 13.03
CA LYS A 197 23.85 12.91 12.31
C LYS A 197 24.41 12.07 11.16
N ILE A 198 23.71 10.99 10.82
CA ILE A 198 24.14 10.09 9.75
C ILE A 198 24.24 10.83 8.42
N LYS A 199 25.26 10.51 7.66
CA LYS A 199 25.41 11.02 6.30
C LYS A 199 24.57 10.14 5.36
N ILE A 200 23.60 10.73 4.66
CA ILE A 200 22.82 10.06 3.64
C ILE A 200 23.29 10.54 2.27
N ASN A 201 23.74 9.61 1.42
CA ASN A 201 24.21 9.90 0.07
C ASN A 201 23.11 9.50 -0.93
N PRO A 202 22.74 10.38 -1.88
CA PRO A 202 21.83 10.03 -2.96
C PRO A 202 22.54 9.10 -3.95
N ILE A 203 21.84 8.05 -4.37
CA ILE A 203 22.28 7.14 -5.44
C ILE A 203 21.18 6.95 -6.46
N THR A 204 21.49 6.46 -7.64
CA THR A 204 20.53 6.07 -8.66
C THR A 204 20.07 4.63 -8.46
N THR A 205 18.93 4.28 -9.05
CA THR A 205 18.38 2.91 -9.04
C THR A 205 19.38 1.88 -9.53
N ASP A 206 20.16 2.19 -10.58
CA ASP A 206 21.19 1.29 -11.12
C ASP A 206 22.31 0.95 -10.13
N GLN A 207 22.55 1.83 -9.15
CA GLN A 207 23.54 1.61 -8.10
C GLN A 207 23.00 0.76 -6.95
N TYR A 208 21.70 0.43 -6.96
CA TYR A 208 21.04 -0.39 -5.95
C TYR A 208 20.23 -1.52 -6.62
N PRO A 209 20.87 -2.49 -7.27
CA PRO A 209 20.17 -3.57 -7.95
C PRO A 209 19.36 -4.42 -6.96
N THR A 210 18.12 -4.72 -7.31
CA THR A 210 17.19 -5.53 -6.53
C THR A 210 16.57 -6.62 -7.40
N PRO A 211 16.15 -7.77 -6.83
CA PRO A 211 15.50 -8.85 -7.58
C PRO A 211 14.25 -8.40 -8.33
N ALA A 212 13.36 -7.67 -7.66
CA ALA A 212 12.18 -7.09 -8.29
C ALA A 212 12.49 -5.70 -8.87
N LYS A 213 11.97 -5.43 -10.06
CA LYS A 213 11.98 -4.07 -10.63
C LYS A 213 10.99 -3.18 -9.89
N ARG A 214 11.39 -1.94 -9.66
CA ARG A 214 10.55 -0.92 -9.03
C ARG A 214 10.18 0.15 -10.06
N PRO A 215 8.95 0.67 -10.06
CA PRO A 215 8.60 1.80 -10.91
C PRO A 215 9.45 3.02 -10.57
N MET A 216 9.89 3.75 -11.61
CA MET A 216 10.66 4.99 -11.42
C MET A 216 9.79 6.10 -10.86
N ARG A 217 8.51 6.10 -11.20
CA ARG A 217 7.50 7.00 -10.63
C ARG A 217 6.21 6.23 -10.40
N SER A 218 5.72 6.22 -9.18
CA SER A 218 4.44 5.58 -8.82
C SER A 218 3.46 6.54 -8.17
N THR A 219 3.64 7.83 -8.42
CA THR A 219 2.78 8.89 -7.87
C THR A 219 1.37 8.73 -8.37
N MET A 220 0.41 8.76 -7.48
CA MET A 220 -1.02 8.58 -7.76
C MET A 220 -1.78 9.91 -7.65
N CYS A 221 -2.73 10.14 -8.55
CA CYS A 221 -3.74 11.19 -8.43
C CYS A 221 -4.74 10.79 -7.35
N LEU A 222 -5.09 11.73 -6.49
CA LEU A 222 -5.98 11.49 -5.34
C LEU A 222 -7.37 12.13 -5.53
N ASP A 223 -7.60 12.83 -6.62
CA ASP A 223 -8.81 13.63 -6.88
C ASP A 223 -10.09 12.82 -6.76
N LYS A 224 -10.07 11.55 -7.19
CA LYS A 224 -11.25 10.69 -7.17
C LYS A 224 -11.72 10.40 -5.74
N ILE A 225 -10.80 9.96 -4.86
CA ILE A 225 -11.18 9.65 -3.47
C ILE A 225 -11.51 10.91 -2.68
N GLU A 226 -10.85 12.04 -3.00
CA GLU A 226 -11.18 13.35 -2.42
C GLU A 226 -12.63 13.75 -2.72
N ASN A 227 -13.02 13.68 -3.98
CA ASN A 227 -14.34 14.08 -4.44
C ASN A 227 -15.44 13.10 -4.02
N SER A 228 -15.22 11.77 -4.16
CA SER A 228 -16.23 10.77 -3.85
C SER A 228 -16.53 10.64 -2.36
N TYR A 229 -15.53 10.83 -1.51
CA TYR A 229 -15.65 10.60 -0.07
C TYR A 229 -15.35 11.83 0.78
N ASN A 230 -15.14 13.00 0.16
CA ASN A 230 -14.74 14.24 0.84
C ASN A 230 -13.54 14.01 1.79
N ILE A 231 -12.52 13.28 1.29
CA ILE A 231 -11.28 12.98 2.01
C ILE A 231 -10.28 14.07 1.67
N GLU A 232 -9.60 14.60 2.67
CA GLU A 232 -8.50 15.54 2.52
C GLU A 232 -7.18 14.80 2.85
N PRO A 233 -6.38 14.39 1.84
CA PRO A 233 -5.08 13.80 2.09
C PRO A 233 -4.18 14.77 2.88
N ARG A 234 -3.38 14.22 3.76
CA ARG A 234 -2.47 15.01 4.61
C ARG A 234 -1.09 15.11 3.97
N TYR A 235 -0.35 16.17 4.29
CA TYR A 235 1.08 16.22 4.00
C TYR A 235 1.80 15.07 4.68
N TRP A 236 2.64 14.34 3.91
CA TRP A 236 3.32 13.16 4.45
C TRP A 236 4.30 13.52 5.58
N GLU A 237 4.88 14.74 5.55
CA GLU A 237 5.77 15.23 6.61
C GLU A 237 5.04 15.29 7.96
N ASN A 238 3.81 15.81 7.99
CA ASN A 238 3.02 15.90 9.21
C ASN A 238 2.64 14.51 9.75
N SER A 239 2.28 13.60 8.84
CA SER A 239 1.94 12.22 9.19
C SER A 239 3.16 11.43 9.65
N LEU A 240 4.35 11.75 9.10
CA LEU A 240 5.61 11.19 9.55
C LEU A 240 5.99 11.70 10.95
N GLU A 241 5.82 13.00 11.23
CA GLU A 241 6.09 13.59 12.55
C GLU A 241 5.30 12.87 13.64
N GLU A 242 3.99 12.67 13.47
CA GLU A 242 3.15 11.93 14.41
C GLU A 242 3.63 10.49 14.63
N CYS A 243 4.02 9.79 13.56
CA CYS A 243 4.56 8.44 13.66
C CYS A 243 5.90 8.41 14.40
N MET A 244 6.78 9.38 14.13
CA MET A 244 8.09 9.50 14.76
C MET A 244 7.98 9.83 16.25
N GLU A 245 7.05 10.70 16.65
CA GLU A 245 6.77 10.97 18.07
C GLU A 245 6.46 9.66 18.81
N THR A 246 5.53 8.86 18.27
CA THR A 246 5.17 7.55 18.85
C THR A 246 6.35 6.56 18.89
N LEU A 247 7.26 6.59 17.91
CA LEU A 247 8.42 5.70 17.84
C LEU A 247 9.57 6.12 18.77
N LEU A 248 9.74 7.42 19.00
CA LEU A 248 10.83 7.97 19.80
C LEU A 248 10.50 8.12 21.29
N GLU A 249 9.22 8.10 21.67
CA GLU A 249 8.77 8.09 23.05
C GLU A 249 8.90 6.71 23.74
N LYS A 250 9.19 5.66 22.97
CA LYS A 250 9.38 4.27 23.47
C LYS A 250 10.87 3.95 23.62
#